data_ad7ab2207b16ed72198f56968270108f
#
_entry.id   ad7ab2207b16ed72198f56968270108f
#
_cell.length_a   1.000
_cell.length_b   1.000
_cell.length_c   1.000
_cell.angle_alpha   90.00
_cell.angle_beta   90.00
_cell.angle_gamma   90.00
#
_symmetry.space_group_name_H-M   'P 1'
#
loop_
_entity.id
_entity.type
_entity.pdbx_description
1 polymer ?
#
loop_
_entity_poly.entity_id
_entity_poly.type
_entity_poly.pdbx_seq_one_letter_code
_entity_poly.pdbx_strand_id
1 'polypeptide(L)'
;VVQYAYLKNRTNYYTTLFQQANTFSLGYDLSYDFIGQLRDYGIGFFGQYPFSKFSRLDFGATLRSVNYTIKQFDIFTYQTTTNYEENLKALVPLTSFVYDNSTNGYTGPVDGFKQYLTFQFSPDIGSNSIPFQTLKLDMRKYFKLSRNYSIAARLMLGKSMGDKPQKFFLGGNSQMMIFSDTQTEGRDDSGFYAQRVLDYDNTSILEDVYFSEYVFPLRGARYR
;
A
#
# COMPACT_ATOMS: atom_id res chain seq x y z
N VAL A 1 -15.55 -6.99 -1.41
CA VAL A 1 -15.62 -5.75 -0.59
C VAL A 1 -17.06 -5.33 -0.46
N VAL A 2 -17.51 -5.05 0.77
CA VAL A 2 -18.82 -4.47 1.07
C VAL A 2 -18.59 -3.18 1.82
N GLN A 3 -19.22 -2.10 1.38
CA GLN A 3 -19.11 -0.79 2.00
C GLN A 3 -20.48 -0.23 2.32
N TYR A 4 -20.64 0.29 3.53
CA TYR A 4 -21.80 1.04 3.97
C TYR A 4 -21.39 2.49 4.23
N ALA A 5 -22.19 3.45 3.75
CA ALA A 5 -21.97 4.87 3.96
C ALA A 5 -23.18 5.51 4.63
N TYR A 6 -22.94 6.23 5.72
CA TYR A 6 -23.95 7.03 6.42
C TYR A 6 -23.64 8.51 6.22
N LEU A 7 -24.45 9.18 5.39
CA LEU A 7 -24.21 10.55 4.90
C LEU A 7 -25.26 11.57 5.41
N LYS A 8 -26.04 11.22 6.43
CA LYS A 8 -27.16 12.04 6.87
C LYS A 8 -26.75 13.32 7.60
N ASN A 9 -25.59 13.29 8.26
CA ASN A 9 -25.11 14.38 9.09
C ASN A 9 -23.96 15.14 8.42
N ARG A 10 -23.46 16.20 9.08
CA ARG A 10 -22.27 16.93 8.65
C ARG A 10 -21.03 16.04 8.53
N THR A 11 -20.92 15.05 9.43
CA THR A 11 -19.86 14.05 9.37
C THR A 11 -20.33 12.85 8.57
N ASN A 12 -19.60 12.48 7.56
CA ASN A 12 -19.81 11.27 6.80
C ASN A 12 -19.09 10.11 7.48
N TYR A 13 -19.77 8.97 7.63
CA TYR A 13 -19.20 7.76 8.20
C TYR A 13 -19.25 6.63 7.18
N TYR A 14 -18.18 5.83 7.17
CA TYR A 14 -18.04 4.69 6.27
C TYR A 14 -17.60 3.47 7.05
N THR A 15 -18.20 2.34 6.74
CA THR A 15 -17.76 1.04 7.23
C THR A 15 -17.47 0.17 6.03
N THR A 16 -16.31 -0.47 6.02
CA THR A 16 -15.86 -1.32 4.93
C THR A 16 -15.50 -2.69 5.47
N LEU A 17 -16.08 -3.73 4.90
CA LEU A 17 -15.66 -5.12 5.07
C LEU A 17 -14.97 -5.55 3.79
N PHE A 18 -13.80 -6.12 3.91
CA PHE A 18 -13.06 -6.58 2.75
C PHE A 18 -12.43 -7.96 2.98
N GLN A 19 -12.36 -8.72 1.91
CA GLN A 19 -11.59 -9.94 1.79
C GLN A 19 -11.05 -10.02 0.38
N GLN A 20 -9.77 -10.31 0.27
CA GLN A 20 -9.07 -10.54 -0.98
C GLN A 20 -8.21 -11.78 -0.84
N ALA A 21 -8.19 -12.61 -1.86
CA ALA A 21 -7.29 -13.75 -1.94
C ALA A 21 -6.59 -13.72 -3.30
N ASN A 22 -5.29 -13.79 -3.29
CA ASN A 22 -4.45 -13.87 -4.46
C ASN A 22 -3.65 -15.16 -4.40
N THR A 23 -3.62 -15.90 -5.50
CA THR A 23 -2.81 -17.11 -5.67
C THR A 23 -1.88 -16.89 -6.84
N PHE A 24 -0.62 -17.25 -6.69
CA PHE A 24 0.42 -17.05 -7.69
C PHE A 24 1.42 -18.20 -7.65
N SER A 25 1.99 -18.54 -8.80
CA SER A 25 3.07 -19.51 -8.88
C SER A 25 4.37 -18.84 -8.47
N LEU A 26 5.14 -19.50 -7.61
CA LEU A 26 6.48 -19.06 -7.17
C LEU A 26 7.59 -19.70 -8.00
N GLY A 27 7.25 -20.67 -8.82
CA GLY A 27 8.16 -21.45 -9.64
C GLY A 27 7.86 -22.94 -9.56
N TYR A 28 8.54 -23.69 -10.39
CA TYR A 28 8.42 -25.17 -10.42
C TYR A 28 9.81 -25.80 -10.48
N ASP A 29 9.92 -26.97 -9.92
CA ASP A 29 11.02 -27.89 -10.08
C ASP A 29 10.51 -29.15 -10.78
N LEU A 30 11.41 -30.08 -11.17
CA LEU A 30 11.06 -31.30 -11.89
C LEU A 30 9.95 -32.15 -11.24
N SER A 31 9.78 -32.02 -9.94
CA SER A 31 8.83 -32.83 -9.14
C SER A 31 7.78 -31.99 -8.41
N TYR A 32 7.98 -30.69 -8.29
CA TYR A 32 7.16 -29.83 -7.42
C TYR A 32 6.78 -28.53 -8.08
N ASP A 33 5.56 -28.09 -7.82
CA ASP A 33 5.09 -26.73 -8.10
C ASP A 33 4.88 -25.97 -6.80
N PHE A 34 5.42 -24.76 -6.70
CA PHE A 34 5.32 -23.91 -5.53
C PHE A 34 4.28 -22.83 -5.75
N ILE A 35 3.26 -22.85 -4.91
CA ILE A 35 2.10 -21.97 -4.99
C ILE A 35 2.08 -21.07 -3.76
N GLY A 36 2.20 -19.77 -3.99
CA GLY A 36 1.97 -18.75 -2.98
C GLY A 36 0.49 -18.37 -2.90
N GLN A 37 -0.05 -18.29 -1.70
CA GLN A 37 -1.40 -17.83 -1.45
C GLN A 37 -1.37 -16.70 -0.42
N LEU A 38 -1.85 -15.52 -0.82
CA LEU A 38 -2.02 -14.36 0.04
C LEU A 38 -3.50 -14.12 0.28
N ARG A 39 -3.93 -14.12 1.54
CA ARG A 39 -5.29 -13.77 1.96
C ARG A 39 -5.26 -12.56 2.86
N ASP A 40 -6.01 -11.53 2.48
CA ASP A 40 -6.17 -10.30 3.24
C ASP A 40 -7.65 -10.08 3.54
N TYR A 41 -7.98 -9.89 4.80
CA TYR A 41 -9.34 -9.61 5.23
C TYR A 41 -9.37 -8.67 6.42
N GLY A 42 -10.43 -7.88 6.50
CA GLY A 42 -10.54 -6.93 7.57
C GLY A 42 -11.80 -6.11 7.57
N ILE A 43 -11.85 -5.23 8.57
CA ILE A 43 -12.91 -4.25 8.76
C ILE A 43 -12.29 -2.87 8.95
N GLY A 44 -12.87 -1.87 8.29
CA GLY A 44 -12.48 -0.48 8.43
C GLY A 44 -13.67 0.39 8.82
N PHE A 45 -13.42 1.33 9.73
CA PHE A 45 -14.34 2.40 10.10
C PHE A 45 -13.67 3.73 9.83
N PHE A 46 -14.36 4.60 9.10
CA PHE A 46 -13.82 5.90 8.70
C PHE A 46 -14.86 6.98 8.89
N GLY A 47 -14.40 8.17 9.23
CA GLY A 47 -15.20 9.36 9.32
C GLY A 47 -14.55 10.52 8.57
N GLN A 48 -15.38 11.41 8.02
CA GLN A 48 -14.92 12.63 7.37
C GLN A 48 -15.69 13.81 7.93
N TYR A 49 -14.98 14.72 8.59
CA TYR A 49 -15.55 15.93 9.15
C TYR A 49 -15.11 17.15 8.35
N PRO A 50 -16.02 17.82 7.62
CA PRO A 50 -15.70 19.03 6.88
C PRO A 50 -15.64 20.24 7.83
N PHE A 51 -14.50 20.94 7.90
CA PHE A 51 -14.37 22.23 8.56
C PHE A 51 -14.90 23.37 7.68
N SER A 52 -14.58 23.30 6.39
CA SER A 52 -14.96 24.30 5.40
C SER A 52 -15.20 23.64 4.03
N LYS A 53 -15.50 24.47 3.02
CA LYS A 53 -15.62 24.01 1.62
C LYS A 53 -14.33 23.34 1.10
N PHE A 54 -13.18 23.74 1.64
CA PHE A 54 -11.88 23.34 1.14
C PHE A 54 -11.09 22.48 2.12
N SER A 55 -11.51 22.38 3.37
CA SER A 55 -10.77 21.66 4.40
C SER A 55 -11.63 20.65 5.14
N ARG A 56 -11.06 19.47 5.39
CA ARG A 56 -11.69 18.39 6.16
C ARG A 56 -10.68 17.60 6.96
N LEU A 57 -11.16 16.94 7.97
CA LEU A 57 -10.45 15.92 8.72
C LEU A 57 -11.01 14.55 8.34
N ASP A 58 -10.17 13.69 7.83
CA ASP A 58 -10.46 12.28 7.63
C ASP A 58 -9.84 11.51 8.81
N PHE A 59 -10.60 10.62 9.43
CA PHE A 59 -10.15 9.81 10.56
C PHE A 59 -10.76 8.43 10.49
N GLY A 60 -10.10 7.46 11.08
CA GLY A 60 -10.61 6.09 11.07
C GLY A 60 -9.65 5.08 11.64
N ALA A 61 -10.02 3.82 11.55
CA ALA A 61 -9.19 2.70 11.91
C ALA A 61 -9.53 1.49 11.05
N THR A 62 -8.52 0.72 10.72
CA THR A 62 -8.67 -0.57 10.02
C THR A 62 -8.10 -1.68 10.89
N LEU A 63 -8.90 -2.70 11.16
CA LEU A 63 -8.45 -3.96 11.71
C LEU A 63 -8.29 -4.94 10.54
N ARG A 64 -7.12 -5.54 10.41
CA ARG A 64 -6.71 -6.30 9.25
C ARG A 64 -5.93 -7.53 9.66
N SER A 65 -6.14 -8.64 8.97
CA SER A 65 -5.35 -9.84 9.07
C SER A 65 -4.90 -10.30 7.68
N VAL A 66 -3.62 -10.58 7.56
CA VAL A 66 -2.99 -11.01 6.31
C VAL A 66 -2.33 -12.35 6.55
N ASN A 67 -2.77 -13.36 5.80
CA ASN A 67 -2.19 -14.71 5.82
C ASN A 67 -1.42 -14.95 4.52
N TYR A 68 -0.18 -15.33 4.65
CA TYR A 68 0.65 -15.78 3.56
C TYR A 68 1.01 -17.25 3.75
N THR A 69 0.75 -18.07 2.73
CA THR A 69 0.99 -19.50 2.77
C THR A 69 1.73 -19.91 1.50
N ILE A 70 2.84 -20.64 1.65
CA ILE A 70 3.53 -21.30 0.55
C ILE A 70 3.18 -22.78 0.60
N LYS A 71 2.61 -23.26 -0.48
CA LYS A 71 2.25 -24.66 -0.68
C LYS A 71 3.14 -25.27 -1.75
N GLN A 72 3.62 -26.46 -1.49
CA GLN A 72 4.33 -27.31 -2.42
C GLN A 72 3.36 -28.37 -2.93
N PHE A 73 3.16 -28.43 -4.23
CA PHE A 73 2.36 -29.44 -4.90
C PHE A 73 3.28 -30.44 -5.56
N ASP A 74 3.19 -31.70 -5.16
CA ASP A 74 3.93 -32.83 -5.76
C ASP A 74 3.18 -33.30 -7.01
N ILE A 75 3.83 -33.21 -8.16
CA ILE A 75 3.24 -33.53 -9.47
C ILE A 75 3.01 -35.05 -9.62
N PHE A 76 3.78 -35.91 -8.95
CA PHE A 76 3.67 -37.32 -9.05
C PHE A 76 2.65 -37.96 -8.09
N THR A 77 2.62 -37.46 -6.86
CA THR A 77 1.71 -37.97 -5.83
C THR A 77 0.40 -37.21 -5.75
N TYR A 78 0.28 -36.04 -6.43
CA TYR A 78 -0.85 -35.10 -6.37
C TYR A 78 -1.15 -34.61 -4.94
N GLN A 79 -0.15 -34.64 -4.08
CA GLN A 79 -0.29 -34.16 -2.69
C GLN A 79 0.18 -32.72 -2.56
N THR A 80 -0.50 -31.98 -1.69
CA THR A 80 -0.14 -30.60 -1.36
C THR A 80 0.35 -30.55 0.08
N THR A 81 1.56 -30.03 0.27
CA THR A 81 2.16 -29.79 1.58
C THR A 81 2.32 -28.31 1.82
N THR A 82 2.01 -27.84 3.02
CA THR A 82 2.26 -26.45 3.41
C THR A 82 3.69 -26.35 3.94
N ASN A 83 4.53 -25.58 3.26
CA ASN A 83 5.93 -25.40 3.64
C ASN A 83 6.14 -24.18 4.52
N TYR A 84 5.32 -23.15 4.35
CA TYR A 84 5.44 -21.92 5.08
C TYR A 84 4.06 -21.30 5.31
N GLU A 85 3.83 -20.81 6.51
CA GLU A 85 2.63 -20.07 6.85
C GLU A 85 2.98 -18.91 7.78
N GLU A 86 2.55 -17.71 7.41
CA GLU A 86 2.71 -16.50 8.20
C GLU A 86 1.37 -15.78 8.31
N ASN A 87 1.05 -15.33 9.51
CA ASN A 87 -0.16 -14.56 9.78
C ASN A 87 0.22 -13.27 10.50
N LEU A 88 -0.10 -12.15 9.89
CA LEU A 88 0.13 -10.82 10.45
C LEU A 88 -1.20 -10.14 10.74
N LYS A 89 -1.26 -9.44 11.88
CA LYS A 89 -2.42 -8.66 12.30
C LYS A 89 -2.02 -7.22 12.53
N ALA A 90 -2.84 -6.30 12.06
CA ALA A 90 -2.62 -4.88 12.25
C ALA A 90 -3.92 -4.16 12.59
N LEU A 91 -3.86 -3.35 13.63
CA LEU A 91 -4.86 -2.32 13.90
C LEU A 91 -4.23 -0.99 13.50
N VAL A 92 -4.75 -0.35 12.47
CA VAL A 92 -4.17 0.86 11.89
C VAL A 92 -5.14 2.04 12.03
N PRO A 93 -5.12 2.76 13.16
CA PRO A 93 -5.71 4.09 13.27
C PRO A 93 -5.02 5.07 12.32
N LEU A 94 -5.84 5.94 11.74
CA LEU A 94 -5.43 6.91 10.73
C LEU A 94 -6.12 8.25 10.99
N THR A 95 -5.38 9.34 10.85
CA THR A 95 -5.92 10.69 10.81
C THR A 95 -5.27 11.46 9.69
N SER A 96 -6.06 12.16 8.87
CA SER A 96 -5.56 12.94 7.75
C SER A 96 -6.25 14.30 7.68
N PHE A 97 -5.47 15.35 7.73
CA PHE A 97 -5.95 16.69 7.40
C PHE A 97 -5.83 16.93 5.90
N VAL A 98 -6.94 17.25 5.27
CA VAL A 98 -7.04 17.48 3.83
C VAL A 98 -7.44 18.91 3.57
N TYR A 99 -6.65 19.59 2.75
CA TYR A 99 -6.99 20.88 2.18
C TYR A 99 -6.96 20.79 0.66
N ASP A 100 -8.02 21.20 -0.02
CA ASP A 100 -8.14 21.12 -1.47
C ASP A 100 -8.98 22.30 -2.00
N ASN A 101 -8.30 23.29 -2.57
CA ASN A 101 -8.94 24.38 -3.31
C ASN A 101 -8.61 24.35 -4.80
N SER A 102 -8.20 23.17 -5.30
CA SER A 102 -7.87 23.02 -6.70
C SER A 102 -9.09 23.18 -7.61
N THR A 103 -8.87 23.80 -8.74
CA THR A 103 -9.86 23.95 -9.82
C THR A 103 -9.53 22.96 -10.91
N ASN A 104 -10.50 22.13 -11.27
CA ASN A 104 -10.34 21.11 -12.31
C ASN A 104 -10.68 21.69 -13.69
N GLY A 105 -9.85 21.38 -14.67
CA GLY A 105 -10.13 21.48 -16.09
C GLY A 105 -10.61 20.15 -16.66
N TYR A 106 -10.59 20.04 -17.99
CA TYR A 106 -11.04 18.83 -18.69
C TYR A 106 -10.19 17.58 -18.38
N THR A 107 -8.88 17.76 -18.26
CA THR A 107 -7.91 16.67 -18.07
C THR A 107 -7.41 16.51 -16.62
N GLY A 108 -7.84 17.37 -15.70
CA GLY A 108 -7.42 17.34 -14.31
C GLY A 108 -7.27 18.73 -13.70
N PRO A 109 -6.64 18.84 -12.51
CA PRO A 109 -6.45 20.12 -11.84
C PRO A 109 -5.56 21.06 -12.66
N VAL A 110 -6.01 22.31 -12.84
CA VAL A 110 -5.30 23.33 -13.63
C VAL A 110 -4.79 24.49 -12.78
N ASP A 111 -5.42 24.75 -11.63
CA ASP A 111 -5.04 25.82 -10.70
C ASP A 111 -5.37 25.45 -9.28
N GLY A 112 -4.72 26.10 -8.29
CA GLY A 112 -5.00 25.92 -6.87
C GLY A 112 -3.94 25.12 -6.13
N PHE A 113 -4.32 24.66 -4.94
CA PHE A 113 -3.44 23.96 -4.01
C PHE A 113 -4.16 22.78 -3.37
N LYS A 114 -3.44 21.69 -3.19
CA LYS A 114 -3.93 20.47 -2.56
C LYS A 114 -2.89 19.97 -1.56
N GLN A 115 -3.34 19.66 -0.34
CA GLN A 115 -2.48 19.17 0.73
C GLN A 115 -3.15 18.02 1.46
N TYR A 116 -2.35 16.99 1.74
CA TYR A 116 -2.69 15.88 2.63
C TYR A 116 -1.60 15.76 3.69
N LEU A 117 -1.97 15.91 4.95
CA LEU A 117 -1.11 15.58 6.09
C LEU A 117 -1.73 14.38 6.78
N THR A 118 -1.10 13.22 6.66
CA THR A 118 -1.61 11.96 7.16
C THR A 118 -0.69 11.41 8.25
N PHE A 119 -1.27 11.09 9.38
CA PHE A 119 -0.65 10.33 10.45
C PHE A 119 -1.38 9.00 10.60
N GLN A 120 -0.62 7.92 10.64
CA GLN A 120 -1.14 6.58 10.94
C GLN A 120 -0.19 5.87 11.89
N PHE A 121 -0.73 5.01 12.72
CA PHE A 121 0.08 4.18 13.58
C PHE A 121 -0.55 2.80 13.74
N SER A 122 0.25 1.80 14.02
CA SER A 122 -0.18 0.46 14.36
C SER A 122 0.43 0.14 15.72
N PRO A 123 -0.40 -0.04 16.77
CA PRO A 123 0.09 -0.46 18.08
C PRO A 123 0.54 -1.92 18.05
N ASP A 124 1.38 -2.29 18.99
CA ASP A 124 1.64 -3.69 19.26
C ASP A 124 0.41 -4.33 19.93
N ILE A 125 -0.20 -5.28 19.24
CA ILE A 125 -1.40 -6.01 19.69
C ILE A 125 -1.13 -7.50 19.93
N GLY A 126 0.12 -7.91 19.95
CA GLY A 126 0.54 -9.28 20.25
C GLY A 126 1.59 -9.82 19.29
N SER A 127 1.89 -11.12 19.41
CA SER A 127 3.05 -11.77 18.80
C SER A 127 3.16 -11.64 17.26
N ASN A 128 2.05 -11.40 16.58
CA ASN A 128 2.01 -11.29 15.11
C ASN A 128 1.59 -9.89 14.66
N SER A 129 1.83 -8.88 15.49
CA SER A 129 1.53 -7.49 15.17
C SER A 129 2.66 -6.81 14.41
N ILE A 130 2.30 -5.73 13.73
CA ILE A 130 3.25 -4.88 12.99
C ILE A 130 3.20 -3.48 13.58
N PRO A 131 4.00 -3.20 14.62
CA PRO A 131 4.02 -1.89 15.25
C PRO A 131 4.81 -0.89 14.41
N PHE A 132 4.15 0.18 13.98
CA PHE A 132 4.77 1.30 13.26
C PHE A 132 4.03 2.61 13.48
N GLN A 133 4.70 3.71 13.18
CA GLN A 133 4.13 5.05 13.11
C GLN A 133 4.59 5.71 11.81
N THR A 134 3.67 6.26 11.04
CA THR A 134 4.01 6.89 9.76
C THR A 134 3.37 8.26 9.66
N LEU A 135 4.18 9.25 9.33
CA LEU A 135 3.75 10.61 9.02
C LEU A 135 4.03 10.88 7.55
N LYS A 136 3.02 11.33 6.80
CA LYS A 136 3.12 11.67 5.38
C LYS A 136 2.57 13.07 5.12
N LEU A 137 3.29 13.82 4.30
CA LEU A 137 2.86 15.11 3.76
C LEU A 137 2.92 15.04 2.24
N ASP A 138 1.80 15.26 1.56
CA ASP A 138 1.71 15.37 0.11
C ASP A 138 1.11 16.74 -0.23
N MET A 139 1.91 17.62 -0.81
CA MET A 139 1.51 18.95 -1.24
C MET A 139 1.61 19.06 -2.76
N ARG A 140 0.58 19.60 -3.38
CA ARG A 140 0.51 19.80 -4.83
C ARG A 140 0.05 21.22 -5.11
N LYS A 141 0.81 21.94 -5.92
CA LYS A 141 0.46 23.26 -6.39
C LYS A 141 0.29 23.23 -7.89
N TYR A 142 -0.81 23.78 -8.34
CA TYR A 142 -1.13 23.92 -9.75
C TYR A 142 -1.11 25.39 -10.12
N PHE A 143 -0.49 25.70 -11.26
CA PHE A 143 -0.36 27.05 -11.78
C PHE A 143 -0.93 27.08 -13.20
N LYS A 144 -1.99 27.83 -13.39
CA LYS A 144 -2.54 28.06 -14.72
C LYS A 144 -1.72 29.14 -15.42
N LEU A 145 -0.95 28.76 -16.44
CA LEU A 145 -0.14 29.70 -17.21
C LEU A 145 -0.94 30.37 -18.32
N SER A 146 -1.78 29.61 -19.01
CA SER A 146 -2.63 30.10 -20.09
C SER A 146 -3.88 29.23 -20.24
N ARG A 147 -4.68 29.50 -21.26
CA ARG A 147 -5.88 28.69 -21.54
C ARG A 147 -5.57 27.21 -21.75
N ASN A 148 -4.42 26.90 -22.35
CA ASN A 148 -4.07 25.53 -22.79
C ASN A 148 -2.92 24.91 -21.97
N TYR A 149 -2.26 25.69 -21.10
CA TYR A 149 -1.07 25.23 -20.36
C TYR A 149 -1.23 25.43 -18.86
N SER A 150 -0.90 24.40 -18.12
CA SER A 150 -0.77 24.43 -16.67
C SER A 150 0.51 23.71 -16.24
N ILE A 151 1.11 24.15 -15.14
CA ILE A 151 2.25 23.52 -14.49
C ILE A 151 1.77 22.97 -13.15
N ALA A 152 2.19 21.75 -12.83
CA ALA A 152 1.96 21.12 -11.54
C ALA A 152 3.30 20.87 -10.84
N ALA A 153 3.40 21.31 -9.59
CA ALA A 153 4.50 20.99 -8.70
C ALA A 153 3.98 20.08 -7.56
N ARG A 154 4.73 19.06 -7.20
CA ARG A 154 4.42 18.17 -6.08
C ARG A 154 5.62 18.02 -5.17
N LEU A 155 5.38 18.17 -3.86
CA LEU A 155 6.32 17.84 -2.81
C LEU A 155 5.69 16.76 -1.95
N MET A 156 6.41 15.66 -1.75
CA MET A 156 6.00 14.59 -0.89
C MET A 156 7.11 14.26 0.10
N LEU A 157 6.75 14.23 1.38
CA LEU A 157 7.64 13.86 2.49
C LEU A 157 6.96 12.75 3.28
N GLY A 158 7.77 11.76 3.67
CA GLY A 158 7.31 10.64 4.49
C GLY A 158 8.37 10.23 5.51
N LYS A 159 7.91 9.88 6.70
CA LYS A 159 8.76 9.29 7.74
C LYS A 159 7.99 8.17 8.43
N SER A 160 8.61 7.00 8.50
CA SER A 160 8.10 5.87 9.26
C SER A 160 9.07 5.54 10.41
N MET A 161 8.52 5.15 11.55
CA MET A 161 9.23 4.84 12.80
C MET A 161 8.53 3.68 13.49
N GLY A 162 9.22 2.99 14.39
CA GLY A 162 8.73 1.85 15.16
C GLY A 162 9.64 0.64 14.99
N ASP A 163 9.24 -0.50 15.51
CA ASP A 163 10.03 -1.73 15.44
C ASP A 163 9.97 -2.34 14.04
N LYS A 164 8.84 -2.17 13.34
CA LYS A 164 8.61 -2.62 11.97
C LYS A 164 8.15 -1.45 11.08
N PRO A 165 9.05 -0.48 10.79
CA PRO A 165 8.68 0.72 10.07
C PRO A 165 8.27 0.39 8.64
N GLN A 166 7.24 1.05 8.14
CA GLN A 166 6.84 0.94 6.74
C GLN A 166 7.95 1.47 5.82
N LYS A 167 8.24 0.73 4.76
CA LYS A 167 9.20 1.14 3.74
C LYS A 167 8.53 2.01 2.67
N PHE A 168 9.26 3.00 2.18
CA PHE A 168 8.83 3.85 1.08
C PHE A 168 9.62 3.49 -0.18
N PHE A 169 8.90 3.19 -1.25
CA PHE A 169 9.51 2.85 -2.52
C PHE A 169 9.33 3.95 -3.54
N LEU A 170 10.37 4.24 -4.27
CA LEU A 170 10.41 5.26 -5.31
C LEU A 170 10.66 4.59 -6.67
N GLY A 171 9.80 4.86 -7.66
CA GLY A 171 9.97 4.34 -9.02
C GLY A 171 9.03 3.17 -9.36
N GLY A 172 9.14 2.68 -10.59
CA GLY A 172 8.45 1.49 -11.09
C GLY A 172 6.93 1.54 -11.17
N ASN A 173 6.31 0.40 -11.46
CA ASN A 173 4.87 0.20 -11.47
C ASN A 173 4.47 -0.65 -10.28
N SER A 174 3.57 -0.15 -9.42
CA SER A 174 3.20 -0.74 -8.13
C SER A 174 2.71 -2.20 -8.17
N GLN A 175 2.21 -2.64 -9.30
CA GLN A 175 1.70 -4.01 -9.44
C GLN A 175 2.78 -5.07 -9.63
N MET A 176 4.01 -4.68 -9.95
CA MET A 176 5.08 -5.60 -10.34
C MET A 176 6.09 -5.92 -9.23
N MET A 177 5.99 -5.32 -8.06
CA MET A 177 6.99 -5.51 -7.02
C MET A 177 7.02 -6.90 -6.40
N ILE A 178 5.85 -7.53 -6.25
CA ILE A 178 5.75 -8.86 -5.63
C ILE A 178 6.01 -9.96 -6.67
N PHE A 179 5.75 -9.65 -7.94
CA PHE A 179 5.77 -10.61 -9.05
C PHE A 179 6.71 -10.20 -10.17
N SER A 180 7.55 -9.20 -9.96
CA SER A 180 8.59 -8.88 -10.92
C SER A 180 9.46 -10.11 -11.05
N ASP A 181 9.34 -10.71 -12.22
CA ASP A 181 10.13 -11.84 -12.60
C ASP A 181 11.61 -11.50 -12.40
N THR A 182 12.18 -12.07 -11.36
CA THR A 182 13.61 -12.00 -11.08
C THR A 182 14.42 -12.74 -12.14
N GLN A 183 13.75 -13.43 -13.05
CA GLN A 183 14.31 -14.29 -14.07
C GLN A 183 14.50 -13.62 -15.43
N THR A 184 14.51 -12.32 -15.53
CA THR A 184 15.08 -11.74 -16.74
C THR A 184 16.57 -12.01 -16.76
N GLU A 185 16.88 -13.23 -17.19
CA GLU A 185 18.11 -13.72 -17.78
C GLU A 185 19.33 -12.83 -17.57
N GLY A 186 20.11 -13.10 -16.52
CA GLY A 186 21.47 -12.58 -16.39
C GLY A 186 21.60 -11.06 -16.40
N ARG A 187 20.51 -10.33 -16.39
CA ARG A 187 20.50 -8.90 -16.17
C ARG A 187 20.18 -8.62 -14.73
N ASP A 188 21.19 -8.19 -14.04
CA ASP A 188 21.18 -7.70 -12.67
C ASP A 188 20.14 -6.60 -12.40
N ASP A 189 19.29 -6.29 -13.37
CA ASP A 189 18.64 -5.01 -13.43
C ASP A 189 17.24 -5.00 -12.81
N SER A 190 16.48 -6.08 -12.85
CA SER A 190 15.06 -5.99 -12.43
C SER A 190 14.77 -6.71 -11.12
N GLY A 191 15.16 -7.94 -10.96
CA GLY A 191 14.98 -8.69 -9.75
C GLY A 191 15.94 -8.28 -8.62
N PHE A 192 17.10 -7.87 -9.01
CA PHE A 192 18.17 -7.47 -8.11
C PHE A 192 17.83 -6.22 -7.27
N TYR A 193 17.09 -5.27 -7.81
CA TYR A 193 16.71 -4.09 -7.03
C TYR A 193 15.66 -4.38 -5.97
N ALA A 194 14.72 -5.25 -6.25
CA ALA A 194 13.79 -5.72 -5.23
C ALA A 194 14.54 -6.50 -4.13
N GLN A 195 15.48 -7.35 -4.49
CA GLN A 195 16.31 -8.10 -3.53
C GLN A 195 17.24 -7.20 -2.71
N ARG A 196 17.75 -6.10 -3.24
CA ARG A 196 18.58 -5.18 -2.46
C ARG A 196 17.80 -4.34 -1.47
N VAL A 197 16.54 -4.08 -1.74
CA VAL A 197 15.68 -3.28 -0.87
C VAL A 197 15.00 -4.15 0.16
N LEU A 198 14.73 -5.42 -0.17
CA LEU A 198 14.11 -6.41 0.70
C LEU A 198 15.22 -7.31 1.26
N ASP A 199 15.42 -7.24 2.56
CA ASP A 199 16.32 -8.14 3.28
C ASP A 199 15.59 -9.48 3.52
N TYR A 200 15.66 -10.36 2.53
CA TYR A 200 14.96 -11.65 2.56
C TYR A 200 15.47 -12.59 3.68
N ASP A 201 16.67 -12.35 4.16
CA ASP A 201 17.25 -13.21 5.20
C ASP A 201 16.75 -12.86 6.61
N ASN A 202 16.27 -11.64 6.82
CA ASN A 202 15.93 -11.14 8.16
C ASN A 202 14.51 -10.60 8.31
N THR A 203 13.75 -10.41 7.23
CA THR A 203 12.41 -9.84 7.29
C THR A 203 11.40 -10.68 6.52
N SER A 204 10.20 -10.74 7.05
CA SER A 204 9.07 -11.37 6.38
C SER A 204 8.71 -10.59 5.12
N ILE A 205 8.50 -11.31 4.01
CA ILE A 205 8.01 -10.75 2.75
C ILE A 205 6.71 -9.96 2.98
N LEU A 206 5.86 -10.41 3.87
CA LEU A 206 4.62 -9.72 4.22
C LEU A 206 4.87 -8.36 4.87
N GLU A 207 5.81 -8.30 5.81
CA GLU A 207 6.13 -7.05 6.50
C GLU A 207 6.70 -6.01 5.55
N ASP A 208 7.62 -6.43 4.71
CA ASP A 208 8.34 -5.53 3.82
C ASP A 208 7.54 -5.07 2.61
N VAL A 209 6.79 -5.98 1.99
CA VAL A 209 6.10 -5.70 0.72
C VAL A 209 4.67 -5.27 0.93
N TYR A 210 3.94 -6.00 1.77
CA TYR A 210 2.50 -5.80 1.88
C TYR A 210 2.13 -4.56 2.70
N PHE A 211 2.90 -4.26 3.75
CA PHE A 211 2.71 -3.07 4.58
C PHE A 211 3.57 -1.88 4.15
N SER A 212 4.20 -1.98 3.00
CA SER A 212 5.01 -0.88 2.45
C SER A 212 4.14 0.22 1.86
N GLU A 213 4.67 1.44 1.90
CA GLU A 213 4.06 2.61 1.30
C GLU A 213 4.71 2.94 -0.04
N TYR A 214 3.90 3.06 -1.08
CA TYR A 214 4.35 3.53 -2.38
C TYR A 214 4.28 5.04 -2.42
N VAL A 215 5.43 5.65 -2.54
CA VAL A 215 5.50 7.12 -2.57
C VAL A 215 5.16 7.63 -3.95
N PHE A 216 5.75 7.10 -5.00
CA PHE A 216 5.55 7.63 -6.34
C PHE A 216 6.10 6.72 -7.45
N PRO A 217 5.29 6.31 -8.43
CA PRO A 217 5.81 5.68 -9.63
C PRO A 217 6.46 6.73 -10.53
N LEU A 218 7.75 6.69 -10.70
CA LEU A 218 8.47 7.50 -11.67
C LEU A 218 8.37 6.85 -13.04
N ARG A 219 7.82 7.56 -14.02
CA ARG A 219 7.74 7.07 -15.40
C ARG A 219 9.15 6.84 -15.95
N GLY A 220 9.40 5.64 -16.49
CA GLY A 220 10.68 5.27 -17.05
C GLY A 220 11.76 4.89 -16.03
N ALA A 221 11.48 4.94 -14.75
CA ALA A 221 12.36 4.45 -13.69
C ALA A 221 11.86 3.11 -13.13
N ARG A 222 12.79 2.23 -12.79
CA ARG A 222 12.50 0.98 -12.06
C ARG A 222 12.49 1.23 -10.57
N TYR A 223 11.92 0.33 -9.79
CA TYR A 223 11.98 0.41 -8.32
C TYR A 223 13.42 0.37 -7.83
N ARG A 224 13.73 1.22 -6.88
CA ARG A 224 14.95 1.23 -6.08
C ARG A 224 14.61 1.32 -4.61
#